data_b9061e10577ca3a09b451e9aa71ad82c
#
_entry.id   b9061e10577ca3a09b451e9aa71ad82c
#
_cell.length_a   1.000
_cell.length_b   1.000
_cell.length_c   1.000
_cell.angle_alpha   90.00
_cell.angle_beta   90.00
_cell.angle_gamma   90.00
#
_symmetry.space_group_name_H-M   'P 1'
#
loop_
_entity.id
_entity.type
_entity.pdbx_description
1 polymer ?
#
loop_
_entity_poly.entity_id
_entity_poly.type
_entity_poly.pdbx_seq_one_letter_code
_entity_poly.pdbx_strand_id
1 'polypeptide(L)'
;VGPVVMDMPTRTAHLNVTVMSCANCSASIEDALDDLDGVTSANANYATDEGSVEYDPEAVSLGDVFEAVESAGYGAVSETVSVAITDMSCANCAEANAAALESTPGVIEATVNYATDEAQVRYNPADASLADLYDAIESAGYSPVREGSESSAEGGDGEGSGAAGESGSGQDARDAAREEEIRKQLRLTLFGAVLATPLLAFMTDHLLFGGELFPETVFGVSIGWVQFLLATPVQVVLGRPFYRNSYKALVTNGRANMDVLIALGSTTAYVY
;
A
#
# COMPACT_ATOMS: atom_id res chain seq x y z
N VAL A 1 2.44 -46.41 10.86
CA VAL A 1 2.10 -45.10 10.28
C VAL A 1 2.31 -44.13 11.41
N GLY A 2 3.50 -43.50 11.47
CA GLY A 2 3.81 -42.45 12.44
C GLY A 2 3.05 -41.16 12.06
N PRO A 3 2.76 -40.28 13.04
CA PRO A 3 2.15 -38.99 12.72
C PRO A 3 3.10 -38.21 11.81
N VAL A 4 2.60 -37.76 10.66
CA VAL A 4 3.26 -36.78 9.82
C VAL A 4 3.23 -35.50 10.66
N VAL A 5 4.35 -35.18 11.29
CA VAL A 5 4.55 -33.83 11.84
C VAL A 5 4.64 -32.92 10.62
N MET A 6 3.54 -32.26 10.29
CA MET A 6 3.58 -31.14 9.36
C MET A 6 4.48 -30.10 10.00
N ASP A 7 5.59 -29.80 9.34
CA ASP A 7 6.50 -28.70 9.68
C ASP A 7 5.68 -27.42 9.45
N MET A 8 4.99 -26.95 10.49
CA MET A 8 4.25 -25.68 10.43
C MET A 8 5.28 -24.56 10.41
N PRO A 9 5.09 -23.52 9.59
CA PRO A 9 6.02 -22.40 9.53
C PRO A 9 5.99 -21.64 10.85
N THR A 10 6.85 -22.00 11.78
CA THR A 10 7.02 -21.28 13.03
C THR A 10 7.79 -19.97 12.80
N ARG A 11 7.36 -18.89 13.45
CA ARG A 11 8.08 -17.61 13.51
C ARG A 11 8.60 -17.40 14.91
N THR A 12 9.74 -16.73 15.01
CA THR A 12 10.29 -16.27 16.28
C THR A 12 10.11 -14.75 16.35
N ALA A 13 9.54 -14.25 17.45
CA ALA A 13 9.52 -12.83 17.76
C ALA A 13 10.38 -12.55 18.99
N HIS A 14 11.11 -11.43 18.96
CA HIS A 14 11.91 -10.93 20.08
C HIS A 14 11.14 -9.81 20.78
N LEU A 15 10.95 -9.94 22.08
CA LEU A 15 10.18 -9.00 22.88
C LEU A 15 11.11 -8.20 23.79
N ASN A 16 11.05 -6.88 23.72
CA ASN A 16 11.60 -6.01 24.75
C ASN A 16 10.48 -5.72 25.74
N VAL A 17 10.59 -6.30 26.94
CA VAL A 17 9.55 -6.21 27.96
C VAL A 17 9.96 -5.20 29.02
N THR A 18 9.07 -4.31 29.37
CA THR A 18 9.32 -3.30 30.37
C THR A 18 8.80 -3.76 31.74
N VAL A 19 9.51 -3.34 32.82
CA VAL A 19 9.08 -3.56 34.21
C VAL A 19 9.25 -5.00 34.74
N MET A 20 10.10 -5.81 34.11
CA MET A 20 10.49 -7.08 34.73
C MET A 20 11.51 -6.84 35.84
N SER A 21 11.19 -7.21 37.07
CA SER A 21 12.07 -6.98 38.25
C SER A 21 12.46 -8.27 38.99
N CYS A 22 11.92 -9.42 38.59
CA CYS A 22 12.16 -10.67 39.31
C CYS A 22 11.87 -11.92 38.48
N ALA A 23 12.40 -13.07 38.89
CA ALA A 23 12.16 -14.34 38.20
C ALA A 23 10.67 -14.73 38.14
N ASN A 24 9.85 -14.34 39.08
CA ASN A 24 8.41 -14.59 39.04
C ASN A 24 7.73 -13.77 37.92
N CYS A 25 8.28 -12.59 37.59
CA CYS A 25 7.78 -11.79 36.46
C CYS A 25 8.02 -12.51 35.12
N SER A 26 9.22 -13.07 34.93
CA SER A 26 9.52 -13.86 33.74
C SER A 26 8.58 -15.06 33.64
N ALA A 27 8.40 -15.82 34.74
CA ALA A 27 7.50 -16.97 34.73
C ALA A 27 6.04 -16.59 34.43
N SER A 28 5.56 -15.45 34.93
CA SER A 28 4.19 -14.98 34.61
C SER A 28 3.99 -14.61 33.16
N ILE A 29 5.01 -14.09 32.49
CA ILE A 29 4.98 -13.78 31.05
C ILE A 29 5.03 -15.09 30.23
N GLU A 30 5.95 -16.01 30.63
CA GLU A 30 6.05 -17.32 29.97
C GLU A 30 4.73 -18.09 30.09
N ASP A 31 4.12 -18.14 31.29
CA ASP A 31 2.81 -18.79 31.51
C ASP A 31 1.71 -18.16 30.64
N ALA A 32 1.66 -16.82 30.54
CA ALA A 32 0.66 -16.12 29.74
C ALA A 32 0.83 -16.35 28.24
N LEU A 33 2.07 -16.52 27.77
CA LEU A 33 2.36 -16.81 26.37
C LEU A 33 2.12 -18.29 26.04
N ASP A 34 2.48 -19.20 26.94
CA ASP A 34 2.26 -20.65 26.78
C ASP A 34 0.76 -21.03 26.79
N ASP A 35 -0.10 -20.20 27.40
CA ASP A 35 -1.56 -20.35 27.38
C ASP A 35 -2.19 -19.99 26.02
N LEU A 36 -1.44 -19.38 25.09
CA LEU A 36 -1.94 -19.06 23.75
C LEU A 36 -1.85 -20.27 22.82
N ASP A 37 -2.99 -20.65 22.22
CA ASP A 37 -3.04 -21.68 21.19
C ASP A 37 -2.21 -21.22 19.98
N GLY A 38 -1.15 -21.96 19.64
CA GLY A 38 -0.23 -21.64 18.53
C GLY A 38 1.17 -21.19 18.97
N VAL A 39 1.39 -20.92 20.25
CA VAL A 39 2.73 -20.71 20.81
C VAL A 39 3.38 -22.08 21.05
N THR A 40 4.62 -22.23 20.57
CA THR A 40 5.41 -23.47 20.72
C THR A 40 6.38 -23.38 21.89
N SER A 41 6.96 -22.22 22.10
CA SER A 41 7.85 -21.95 23.23
C SER A 41 7.89 -20.46 23.56
N ALA A 42 7.95 -20.12 24.83
CA ALA A 42 8.19 -18.77 25.30
C ALA A 42 9.36 -18.77 26.29
N ASN A 43 10.17 -17.73 26.26
CA ASN A 43 11.25 -17.52 27.19
C ASN A 43 11.36 -16.03 27.53
N ALA A 44 11.44 -15.69 28.81
CA ALA A 44 11.59 -14.33 29.29
C ALA A 44 12.75 -14.21 30.31
N ASN A 45 13.56 -13.17 30.18
CA ASN A 45 14.72 -12.93 31.00
C ASN A 45 14.63 -11.57 31.69
N TYR A 46 14.32 -11.57 32.96
CA TYR A 46 14.21 -10.34 33.78
C TYR A 46 15.55 -9.59 33.98
N ALA A 47 16.68 -10.24 33.71
CA ALA A 47 17.99 -9.58 33.87
C ALA A 47 18.39 -8.72 32.67
N THR A 48 17.83 -9.02 31.50
CA THR A 48 18.06 -8.27 30.26
C THR A 48 16.83 -7.53 29.76
N ASP A 49 15.66 -7.72 30.40
CA ASP A 49 14.37 -7.21 29.97
C ASP A 49 13.96 -7.69 28.57
N GLU A 50 14.45 -8.86 28.16
CA GLU A 50 14.19 -9.46 26.86
C GLU A 50 13.38 -10.74 26.97
N GLY A 51 12.58 -11.02 25.95
CA GLY A 51 11.88 -12.26 25.73
C GLY A 51 11.98 -12.74 24.30
N SER A 52 11.70 -14.01 24.10
CA SER A 52 11.52 -14.59 22.77
C SER A 52 10.34 -15.55 22.79
N VAL A 53 9.55 -15.54 21.72
CA VAL A 53 8.41 -16.43 21.54
C VAL A 53 8.48 -17.07 20.17
N GLU A 54 8.33 -18.40 20.12
CA GLU A 54 8.14 -19.16 18.90
C GLU A 54 6.65 -19.48 18.74
N TYR A 55 6.06 -19.09 17.62
CA TYR A 55 4.64 -19.21 17.39
C TYR A 55 4.32 -19.55 15.94
N ASP A 56 3.16 -20.15 15.73
CA ASP A 56 2.57 -20.38 14.42
C ASP A 56 1.75 -19.15 13.98
N PRO A 57 2.16 -18.39 12.96
CA PRO A 57 1.47 -17.19 12.51
C PRO A 57 0.09 -17.46 11.89
N GLU A 58 -0.24 -18.72 11.56
CA GLU A 58 -1.57 -19.11 11.08
C GLU A 58 -2.55 -19.33 12.24
N ALA A 59 -2.04 -19.64 13.45
CA ALA A 59 -2.84 -19.90 14.63
C ALA A 59 -2.96 -18.70 15.56
N VAL A 60 -1.89 -17.93 15.75
CA VAL A 60 -1.84 -16.77 16.66
C VAL A 60 -1.11 -15.61 15.99
N SER A 61 -1.65 -14.40 16.09
CA SER A 61 -1.00 -13.20 15.57
C SER A 61 0.04 -12.66 16.55
N LEU A 62 0.98 -11.85 16.03
CA LEU A 62 1.92 -11.12 16.89
C LEU A 62 1.17 -10.13 17.80
N GLY A 63 0.03 -9.60 17.36
CA GLY A 63 -0.87 -8.76 18.16
C GLY A 63 -1.36 -9.49 19.42
N ASP A 64 -1.81 -10.75 19.29
CA ASP A 64 -2.27 -11.57 20.41
C ASP A 64 -1.13 -11.83 21.42
N VAL A 65 0.09 -12.04 20.92
CA VAL A 65 1.30 -12.20 21.76
C VAL A 65 1.56 -10.93 22.58
N PHE A 66 1.47 -9.75 21.96
CA PHE A 66 1.64 -8.48 22.67
C PHE A 66 0.52 -8.23 23.69
N GLU A 67 -0.74 -8.54 23.31
CA GLU A 67 -1.89 -8.42 24.20
C GLU A 67 -1.79 -9.35 25.43
N ALA A 68 -1.27 -10.57 25.26
CA ALA A 68 -1.05 -11.49 26.37
C ALA A 68 -0.03 -10.95 27.37
N VAL A 69 1.08 -10.38 26.91
CA VAL A 69 2.08 -9.72 27.77
C VAL A 69 1.48 -8.52 28.51
N GLU A 70 0.72 -7.68 27.81
CA GLU A 70 0.03 -6.52 28.38
C GLU A 70 -1.04 -6.96 29.42
N SER A 71 -1.79 -8.03 29.14
CA SER A 71 -2.79 -8.60 30.02
C SER A 71 -2.18 -9.21 31.29
N ALA A 72 -0.96 -9.74 31.21
CA ALA A 72 -0.18 -10.19 32.35
C ALA A 72 0.34 -9.04 33.23
N GLY A 73 0.14 -7.78 32.79
CA GLY A 73 0.51 -6.57 33.55
C GLY A 73 1.90 -6.03 33.22
N TYR A 74 2.50 -6.45 32.10
CA TYR A 74 3.82 -6.00 31.66
C TYR A 74 3.66 -5.19 30.35
N GLY A 75 4.62 -4.30 30.07
CA GLY A 75 4.66 -3.57 28.81
C GLY A 75 5.58 -4.26 27.81
N ALA A 76 5.14 -4.41 26.58
CA ALA A 76 5.99 -4.81 25.46
C ALA A 76 6.27 -3.59 24.57
N VAL A 77 7.54 -3.37 24.23
CA VAL A 77 7.96 -2.21 23.42
C VAL A 77 7.45 -2.37 21.99
N SER A 78 6.68 -1.41 21.53
CA SER A 78 6.21 -1.32 20.16
C SER A 78 6.27 0.12 19.67
N GLU A 79 6.44 0.31 18.39
CA GLU A 79 6.40 1.62 17.73
C GLU A 79 5.20 1.70 16.80
N THR A 80 4.63 2.89 16.67
CA THR A 80 3.56 3.18 15.73
C THR A 80 4.03 4.25 14.75
N VAL A 81 3.92 3.96 13.47
CA VAL A 81 4.29 4.88 12.40
C VAL A 81 3.13 5.06 11.44
N SER A 82 3.04 6.25 10.88
CA SER A 82 2.11 6.57 9.81
C SER A 82 2.88 6.69 8.51
N VAL A 83 2.54 5.86 7.52
CA VAL A 83 3.17 5.82 6.20
C VAL A 83 2.17 6.29 5.16
N ALA A 84 2.48 7.34 4.41
CA ALA A 84 1.69 7.73 3.26
C ALA A 84 1.98 6.79 2.08
N ILE A 85 0.92 6.32 1.40
CA ILE A 85 1.01 5.38 0.28
C ILE A 85 0.32 6.02 -0.93
N THR A 86 1.04 6.20 -2.01
CA THR A 86 0.47 6.70 -3.26
C THR A 86 -0.06 5.56 -4.14
N ASP A 87 -0.88 5.91 -5.13
CA ASP A 87 -1.48 4.97 -6.10
C ASP A 87 -2.59 4.06 -5.52
N MET A 88 -3.15 4.35 -4.35
CA MET A 88 -4.35 3.67 -3.84
C MET A 88 -5.60 4.32 -4.41
N SER A 89 -6.44 3.55 -5.10
CA SER A 89 -7.67 4.05 -5.74
C SER A 89 -8.96 3.39 -5.22
N CYS A 90 -8.84 2.37 -4.38
CA CYS A 90 -9.98 1.57 -3.94
C CYS A 90 -9.73 0.82 -2.62
N ALA A 91 -10.82 0.37 -1.99
CA ALA A 91 -10.75 -0.43 -0.75
C ALA A 91 -9.90 -1.71 -0.91
N ASN A 92 -9.98 -2.39 -2.06
CA ASN A 92 -9.15 -3.58 -2.31
C ASN A 92 -7.65 -3.26 -2.34
N CYS A 93 -7.28 -2.03 -2.73
CA CYS A 93 -5.89 -1.57 -2.69
C CYS A 93 -5.42 -1.43 -1.24
N ALA A 94 -6.28 -0.88 -0.37
CA ALA A 94 -5.99 -0.76 1.06
C ALA A 94 -5.86 -2.15 1.72
N GLU A 95 -6.77 -3.08 1.41
CA GLU A 95 -6.70 -4.46 1.91
C GLU A 95 -5.42 -5.18 1.47
N ALA A 96 -4.98 -4.99 0.22
CA ALA A 96 -3.75 -5.60 -0.27
C ALA A 96 -2.51 -5.06 0.45
N ASN A 97 -2.45 -3.75 0.73
CA ASN A 97 -1.37 -3.16 1.51
C ASN A 97 -1.41 -3.60 2.98
N ALA A 98 -2.60 -3.65 3.60
CA ALA A 98 -2.76 -4.14 4.96
C ALA A 98 -2.27 -5.59 5.09
N ALA A 99 -2.70 -6.48 4.20
CA ALA A 99 -2.27 -7.87 4.18
C ALA A 99 -0.76 -8.03 3.96
N ALA A 100 -0.15 -7.21 3.10
CA ALA A 100 1.30 -7.23 2.88
C ALA A 100 2.06 -6.78 4.13
N LEU A 101 1.59 -5.72 4.80
CA LEU A 101 2.18 -5.23 6.04
C LEU A 101 2.04 -6.26 7.17
N GLU A 102 0.85 -6.82 7.38
CA GLU A 102 0.58 -7.84 8.42
C GLU A 102 1.36 -9.15 8.18
N SER A 103 1.66 -9.47 6.92
CA SER A 103 2.51 -10.63 6.60
C SER A 103 3.99 -10.40 6.90
N THR A 104 4.42 -9.16 7.15
CA THR A 104 5.81 -8.81 7.44
C THR A 104 6.16 -9.20 8.88
N PRO A 105 7.25 -9.97 9.10
CA PRO A 105 7.70 -10.30 10.46
C PRO A 105 7.91 -9.03 11.29
N GLY A 106 7.45 -9.05 12.54
CA GLY A 106 7.57 -7.90 13.44
C GLY A 106 6.44 -6.87 13.34
N VAL A 107 5.53 -6.98 12.38
CA VAL A 107 4.32 -6.16 12.35
C VAL A 107 3.27 -6.74 13.29
N ILE A 108 2.76 -5.89 14.18
CA ILE A 108 1.77 -6.23 15.20
C ILE A 108 0.36 -6.00 14.65
N GLU A 109 0.15 -4.84 14.04
CA GLU A 109 -1.13 -4.43 13.45
C GLU A 109 -0.89 -3.43 12.33
N ALA A 110 -1.68 -3.50 11.25
CA ALA A 110 -1.65 -2.52 10.18
C ALA A 110 -3.07 -2.13 9.77
N THR A 111 -3.36 -0.83 9.81
CA THR A 111 -4.62 -0.26 9.33
C THR A 111 -4.34 0.66 8.14
N VAL A 112 -4.92 0.37 6.99
CA VAL A 112 -4.73 1.16 5.75
C VAL A 112 -6.02 1.82 5.32
N ASN A 113 -5.96 3.12 5.06
CA ASN A 113 -7.09 3.91 4.63
C ASN A 113 -6.82 4.54 3.26
N TYR A 114 -7.51 4.06 2.22
CA TYR A 114 -7.37 4.58 0.85
C TYR A 114 -7.94 6.00 0.66
N ALA A 115 -8.83 6.47 1.55
CA ALA A 115 -9.40 7.82 1.44
C ALA A 115 -8.45 8.91 1.95
N THR A 116 -7.54 8.56 2.85
CA THR A 116 -6.49 9.44 3.37
C THR A 116 -5.12 9.12 2.79
N ASP A 117 -5.01 8.06 1.96
CA ASP A 117 -3.75 7.54 1.41
C ASP A 117 -2.70 7.24 2.49
N GLU A 118 -3.14 6.65 3.62
CA GLU A 118 -2.32 6.49 4.80
C GLU A 118 -2.45 5.09 5.40
N ALA A 119 -1.31 4.51 5.80
CA ALA A 119 -1.22 3.31 6.61
C ALA A 119 -0.74 3.67 8.00
N GLN A 120 -1.48 3.25 9.03
CA GLN A 120 -0.99 3.21 10.40
C GLN A 120 -0.48 1.81 10.71
N VAL A 121 0.78 1.70 11.09
CA VAL A 121 1.44 0.41 11.37
C VAL A 121 2.03 0.44 12.77
N ARG A 122 1.59 -0.51 13.61
CA ARG A 122 2.23 -0.82 14.90
C ARG A 122 3.16 -1.99 14.69
N TYR A 123 4.40 -1.85 15.04
CA TYR A 123 5.41 -2.88 14.81
C TYR A 123 6.37 -3.00 16.00
N ASN A 124 7.04 -4.14 16.09
CA ASN A 124 8.08 -4.43 17.03
C ASN A 124 9.44 -3.99 16.47
N PRO A 125 10.11 -2.98 17.06
CA PRO A 125 11.38 -2.49 16.53
C PRO A 125 12.55 -3.50 16.71
N ALA A 126 12.37 -4.57 17.48
CA ALA A 126 13.36 -5.64 17.58
C ALA A 126 13.39 -6.55 16.35
N ASP A 127 12.25 -6.71 15.65
CA ASP A 127 12.10 -7.65 14.54
C ASP A 127 11.82 -6.97 13.17
N ALA A 128 11.34 -5.73 13.18
CA ALA A 128 11.04 -4.98 11.96
C ALA A 128 11.58 -3.55 12.02
N SER A 129 11.95 -3.04 10.87
CA SER A 129 12.35 -1.66 10.68
C SER A 129 11.40 -0.93 9.74
N LEU A 130 11.47 0.42 9.71
CA LEU A 130 10.71 1.22 8.76
C LEU A 130 11.01 0.86 7.29
N ALA A 131 12.24 0.40 7.00
CA ALA A 131 12.63 -0.05 5.67
C ALA A 131 11.84 -1.32 5.25
N ASP A 132 11.65 -2.27 6.18
CA ASP A 132 10.91 -3.50 5.91
C ASP A 132 9.43 -3.20 5.61
N LEU A 133 8.84 -2.18 6.27
CA LEU A 133 7.49 -1.72 6.00
C LEU A 133 7.38 -1.09 4.60
N TYR A 134 8.36 -0.29 4.19
CA TYR A 134 8.41 0.25 2.84
C TYR A 134 8.54 -0.84 1.78
N ASP A 135 9.40 -1.82 2.00
CA ASP A 135 9.61 -2.94 1.09
C ASP A 135 8.35 -3.81 0.96
N ALA A 136 7.59 -3.99 2.05
CA ALA A 136 6.30 -4.68 2.03
C ALA A 136 5.28 -3.96 1.14
N ILE A 137 5.15 -2.63 1.27
CA ILE A 137 4.26 -1.81 0.45
C ILE A 137 4.68 -1.85 -1.02
N GLU A 138 5.99 -1.74 -1.31
CA GLU A 138 6.53 -1.83 -2.67
C GLU A 138 6.30 -3.22 -3.29
N SER A 139 6.41 -4.28 -2.50
CA SER A 139 6.13 -5.66 -2.92
C SER A 139 4.66 -5.88 -3.26
N ALA A 140 3.73 -5.21 -2.54
CA ALA A 140 2.32 -5.17 -2.89
C ALA A 140 2.04 -4.35 -4.16
N GLY A 141 3.07 -3.65 -4.66
CA GLY A 141 3.03 -2.89 -5.91
C GLY A 141 2.58 -1.44 -5.75
N TYR A 142 2.66 -0.88 -4.56
CA TYR A 142 2.34 0.50 -4.25
C TYR A 142 3.60 1.29 -3.90
N SER A 143 3.49 2.61 -3.80
CA SER A 143 4.65 3.47 -3.57
C SER A 143 4.52 4.17 -2.21
N PRO A 144 5.32 3.79 -1.20
CA PRO A 144 5.36 4.50 0.07
C PRO A 144 6.10 5.84 -0.09
N VAL A 145 5.62 6.87 0.59
CA VAL A 145 6.33 8.15 0.70
C VAL A 145 7.34 8.02 1.85
N ARG A 146 8.61 7.98 1.50
CA ARG A 146 9.70 7.87 2.48
C ARG A 146 9.96 9.24 3.11
N GLU A 147 9.87 9.33 4.42
CA GLU A 147 10.25 10.55 5.15
C GLU A 147 11.76 10.78 4.96
N GLY A 148 12.13 11.93 4.36
CA GLY A 148 13.52 12.31 4.11
C GLY A 148 14.05 12.02 2.70
N SER A 149 13.27 11.45 1.77
CA SER A 149 13.64 11.43 0.36
C SER A 149 13.22 12.73 -0.32
N GLU A 150 13.99 13.79 -0.09
CA GLU A 150 14.03 14.89 -1.05
C GLU A 150 14.42 14.29 -2.40
N SER A 151 13.57 14.51 -3.38
CA SER A 151 13.80 14.08 -4.76
C SER A 151 15.24 14.48 -5.15
N SER A 152 16.06 13.50 -5.46
CA SER A 152 17.36 13.72 -6.10
C SER A 152 17.13 14.24 -7.52
N ALA A 153 16.82 15.52 -7.63
CA ALA A 153 17.07 16.32 -8.79
C ALA A 153 18.38 17.07 -8.49
N GLU A 154 19.42 16.63 -9.16
CA GLU A 154 20.76 17.14 -9.28
C GLU A 154 21.05 18.57 -8.76
N GLY A 155 22.10 18.66 -7.92
CA GLY A 155 23.06 19.75 -7.94
C GLY A 155 22.99 20.77 -6.83
N GLY A 156 23.97 20.75 -5.92
CA GLY A 156 24.39 21.95 -5.22
C GLY A 156 24.62 21.82 -3.70
N ASP A 157 25.91 21.85 -3.34
CA ASP A 157 26.46 21.86 -1.99
C ASP A 157 25.86 22.93 -1.05
N GLY A 158 25.64 22.57 0.21
CA GLY A 158 25.29 23.50 1.27
C GLY A 158 25.12 22.85 2.65
N GLU A 159 26.21 22.85 3.42
CA GLU A 159 26.23 22.50 4.85
C GLU A 159 25.34 23.43 5.67
N GLY A 160 24.58 22.87 6.61
CA GLY A 160 23.80 23.64 7.58
C GLY A 160 23.13 22.79 8.65
N SER A 161 23.85 22.57 9.74
CA SER A 161 23.42 22.01 11.02
C SER A 161 22.23 22.76 11.64
N GLY A 162 21.25 22.03 12.22
CA GLY A 162 20.28 22.63 13.13
C GLY A 162 19.15 21.69 13.54
N ALA A 163 19.21 21.19 14.76
CA ALA A 163 18.26 20.30 15.41
C ALA A 163 16.94 20.98 15.77
N ALA A 164 15.91 20.13 15.94
CA ALA A 164 14.64 20.28 16.64
C ALA A 164 13.43 20.78 15.84
N GLY A 165 12.49 19.85 15.55
CA GLY A 165 11.15 20.14 15.07
C GLY A 165 10.48 18.95 14.36
N GLU A 166 10.27 17.84 15.06
CA GLU A 166 9.87 16.54 14.46
C GLU A 166 8.39 16.39 14.07
N SER A 167 7.56 17.43 14.11
CA SER A 167 6.13 17.31 13.75
C SER A 167 5.75 17.98 12.42
N GLY A 168 6.62 18.75 11.78
CA GLY A 168 6.30 19.50 10.56
C GLY A 168 6.74 18.83 9.27
N SER A 169 7.87 18.11 9.29
CA SER A 169 8.51 17.60 8.07
C SER A 169 7.70 16.49 7.36
N GLY A 170 7.00 15.66 8.11
CA GLY A 170 6.18 14.60 7.53
C GLY A 170 4.91 15.11 6.82
N GLN A 171 4.32 16.18 7.32
CA GLN A 171 3.15 16.82 6.68
C GLN A 171 3.54 17.54 5.40
N ASP A 172 4.62 18.26 5.42
CA ASP A 172 5.13 18.98 4.23
C ASP A 172 5.51 18.03 3.09
N ALA A 173 6.13 16.89 3.40
CA ALA A 173 6.44 15.85 2.40
C ALA A 173 5.19 15.18 1.81
N ARG A 174 4.17 14.95 2.64
CA ARG A 174 2.86 14.42 2.21
C ARG A 174 2.12 15.40 1.33
N ASP A 175 2.08 16.67 1.70
CA ASP A 175 1.42 17.73 0.94
C ASP A 175 2.13 17.96 -0.41
N ALA A 176 3.45 17.91 -0.45
CA ALA A 176 4.23 18.00 -1.68
C ALA A 176 3.95 16.82 -2.62
N ALA A 177 3.90 15.59 -2.11
CA ALA A 177 3.58 14.40 -2.90
C ALA A 177 2.15 14.45 -3.47
N ARG A 178 1.18 14.92 -2.67
CA ARG A 178 -0.20 15.14 -3.10
C ARG A 178 -0.32 16.22 -4.17
N GLU A 179 0.37 17.34 -4.01
CA GLU A 179 0.36 18.42 -5.01
C GLU A 179 0.95 17.96 -6.35
N GLU A 180 2.01 17.17 -6.34
CA GLU A 180 2.61 16.63 -7.55
C GLU A 180 1.65 15.66 -8.26
N GLU A 181 0.99 14.80 -7.52
CA GLU A 181 0.01 13.86 -8.06
C GLU A 181 -1.23 14.57 -8.62
N ILE A 182 -1.78 15.55 -7.90
CA ILE A 182 -2.89 16.40 -8.38
C ILE A 182 -2.49 17.11 -9.67
N ARG A 183 -1.31 17.67 -9.75
CA ARG A 183 -0.81 18.38 -10.94
C ARG A 183 -0.64 17.43 -12.14
N LYS A 184 -0.17 16.21 -11.91
CA LYS A 184 -0.05 15.16 -12.91
C LYS A 184 -1.41 14.73 -13.42
N GLN A 185 -2.35 14.46 -12.52
CA GLN A 185 -3.71 14.08 -12.86
C GLN A 185 -4.46 15.21 -13.58
N LEU A 186 -4.29 16.45 -13.16
CA LEU A 186 -4.89 17.61 -13.81
C LEU A 186 -4.41 17.76 -15.26
N ARG A 187 -3.11 17.56 -15.52
CA ARG A 187 -2.55 17.59 -16.87
C ARG A 187 -3.12 16.47 -17.75
N LEU A 188 -3.23 15.26 -17.21
CA LEU A 188 -3.81 14.13 -17.94
C LEU A 188 -5.29 14.35 -18.24
N THR A 189 -6.04 14.87 -17.26
CA THR A 189 -7.48 15.17 -17.44
C THR A 189 -7.69 16.28 -18.47
N LEU A 190 -6.89 17.34 -18.41
CA LEU A 190 -6.95 18.43 -19.39
C LEU A 190 -6.61 17.94 -20.81
N PHE A 191 -5.58 17.12 -20.94
CA PHE A 191 -5.20 16.50 -22.21
C PHE A 191 -6.33 15.62 -22.76
N GLY A 192 -6.94 14.79 -21.90
CA GLY A 192 -8.09 13.96 -22.26
C GLY A 192 -9.31 14.80 -22.67
N ALA A 193 -9.62 15.87 -21.95
CA ALA A 193 -10.73 16.77 -22.26
C ALA A 193 -10.56 17.45 -23.62
N VAL A 194 -9.35 17.93 -23.92
CA VAL A 194 -9.06 18.55 -25.23
C VAL A 194 -9.25 17.57 -26.39
N LEU A 195 -8.81 16.32 -26.22
CA LEU A 195 -8.98 15.28 -27.26
C LEU A 195 -10.42 14.73 -27.35
N ALA A 196 -11.14 14.69 -26.23
CA ALA A 196 -12.52 14.23 -26.19
C ALA A 196 -13.51 15.25 -26.76
N THR A 197 -13.23 16.55 -26.69
CA THR A 197 -14.13 17.61 -27.20
C THR A 197 -14.51 17.41 -28.68
N PRO A 198 -13.58 17.22 -29.64
CA PRO A 198 -13.96 16.99 -31.03
C PRO A 198 -14.71 15.67 -31.23
N LEU A 199 -14.39 14.61 -30.45
CA LEU A 199 -15.12 13.34 -30.51
C LEU A 199 -16.58 13.51 -30.06
N LEU A 200 -16.82 14.27 -28.98
CA LEU A 200 -18.16 14.62 -28.51
C LEU A 200 -18.91 15.48 -29.54
N ALA A 201 -18.24 16.42 -30.20
CA ALA A 201 -18.84 17.23 -31.26
C ALA A 201 -19.31 16.36 -32.43
N PHE A 202 -18.51 15.40 -32.87
CA PHE A 202 -18.90 14.44 -33.94
C PHE A 202 -20.06 13.54 -33.50
N MET A 203 -20.03 13.07 -32.22
CA MET A 203 -21.11 12.25 -31.67
C MET A 203 -22.44 13.02 -31.61
N THR A 204 -22.40 14.29 -31.13
CA THR A 204 -23.61 15.14 -31.03
C THR A 204 -24.16 15.49 -32.41
N ASP A 205 -23.32 15.75 -33.40
CA ASP A 205 -23.75 15.97 -34.81
C ASP A 205 -24.49 14.75 -35.34
N HIS A 206 -23.92 13.57 -35.19
CA HIS A 206 -24.54 12.34 -35.67
C HIS A 206 -25.86 12.00 -34.97
N LEU A 207 -25.96 12.28 -33.67
CA LEU A 207 -27.14 11.97 -32.87
C LEU A 207 -28.27 12.98 -32.99
N LEU A 208 -27.95 14.29 -33.09
CA LEU A 208 -28.94 15.38 -33.08
C LEU A 208 -29.24 15.95 -34.45
N PHE A 209 -28.26 15.94 -35.38
CA PHE A 209 -28.33 16.59 -36.68
C PHE A 209 -28.22 15.60 -37.85
N GLY A 210 -28.18 14.28 -37.57
CA GLY A 210 -28.12 13.25 -38.60
C GLY A 210 -26.80 13.20 -39.37
N GLY A 211 -25.74 13.87 -38.90
CA GLY A 211 -24.43 13.89 -39.54
C GLY A 211 -24.28 14.91 -40.70
N GLU A 212 -25.12 15.95 -40.69
CA GLU A 212 -25.10 16.94 -41.79
C GLU A 212 -24.12 18.11 -41.60
N LEU A 213 -23.63 18.33 -40.35
CA LEU A 213 -22.73 19.47 -40.03
C LEU A 213 -21.27 19.22 -40.45
N PHE A 214 -20.82 17.97 -40.35
CA PHE A 214 -19.45 17.62 -40.70
C PHE A 214 -19.38 16.81 -42.01
N PRO A 215 -18.42 17.10 -42.89
CA PRO A 215 -18.28 16.36 -44.14
C PRO A 215 -17.81 14.91 -43.86
N GLU A 216 -18.29 13.95 -44.65
CA GLU A 216 -17.93 12.52 -44.53
C GLU A 216 -16.42 12.25 -44.69
N THR A 217 -15.68 13.21 -45.25
CA THR A 217 -14.23 13.12 -45.42
C THR A 217 -13.57 14.43 -45.01
N VAL A 218 -12.57 14.33 -44.10
CA VAL A 218 -11.71 15.43 -43.66
C VAL A 218 -10.31 15.19 -44.23
N PHE A 219 -9.78 16.12 -45.02
CA PHE A 219 -8.48 15.98 -45.70
C PHE A 219 -8.34 14.71 -46.59
N GLY A 220 -9.43 14.21 -47.14
CA GLY A 220 -9.42 13.00 -47.97
C GLY A 220 -9.42 11.68 -47.21
N VAL A 221 -9.54 11.74 -45.91
CA VAL A 221 -9.63 10.59 -44.99
C VAL A 221 -11.07 10.49 -44.49
N SER A 222 -11.63 9.27 -44.41
CA SER A 222 -12.97 9.09 -43.85
C SER A 222 -13.00 9.47 -42.38
N ILE A 223 -14.11 10.03 -41.92
CA ILE A 223 -14.28 10.56 -40.57
C ILE A 223 -14.00 9.48 -39.47
N GLY A 224 -14.29 8.20 -39.80
CA GLY A 224 -14.00 7.09 -38.89
C GLY A 224 -12.50 6.91 -38.59
N TRP A 225 -11.62 7.12 -39.58
CA TRP A 225 -10.18 7.09 -39.36
C TRP A 225 -9.68 8.27 -38.54
N VAL A 226 -10.29 9.44 -38.68
CA VAL A 226 -9.97 10.62 -37.86
C VAL A 226 -10.37 10.38 -36.40
N GLN A 227 -11.56 9.82 -36.18
CA GLN A 227 -12.03 9.44 -34.82
C GLN A 227 -11.10 8.39 -34.18
N PHE A 228 -10.73 7.34 -34.95
CA PHE A 228 -9.80 6.32 -34.46
C PHE A 228 -8.44 6.91 -34.07
N LEU A 229 -7.89 7.79 -34.89
CA LEU A 229 -6.60 8.42 -34.65
C LEU A 229 -6.64 9.38 -33.45
N LEU A 230 -7.79 10.01 -33.17
CA LEU A 230 -7.99 10.83 -31.99
C LEU A 230 -8.22 9.98 -30.72
N ALA A 231 -8.93 8.87 -30.85
CA ALA A 231 -9.23 7.98 -29.72
C ALA A 231 -7.99 7.20 -29.25
N THR A 232 -7.07 6.86 -30.15
CA THR A 232 -5.86 6.09 -29.84
C THR A 232 -5.00 6.71 -28.74
N PRO A 233 -4.59 8.00 -28.80
CA PRO A 233 -3.79 8.60 -27.74
C PRO A 233 -4.55 8.69 -26.41
N VAL A 234 -5.87 8.87 -26.45
CA VAL A 234 -6.70 8.85 -25.22
C VAL A 234 -6.65 7.47 -24.60
N GLN A 235 -6.88 6.41 -25.38
CA GLN A 235 -6.87 5.02 -24.88
C GLN A 235 -5.48 4.61 -24.36
N VAL A 236 -4.40 5.02 -25.02
CA VAL A 236 -3.04 4.64 -24.60
C VAL A 236 -2.56 5.45 -23.40
N VAL A 237 -2.76 6.76 -23.38
CA VAL A 237 -2.23 7.64 -22.34
C VAL A 237 -3.10 7.60 -21.08
N LEU A 238 -4.42 7.78 -21.21
CA LEU A 238 -5.33 7.74 -20.07
C LEU A 238 -5.65 6.32 -19.62
N GLY A 239 -5.63 5.33 -20.52
CA GLY A 239 -5.86 3.93 -20.18
C GLY A 239 -4.69 3.27 -19.44
N ARG A 240 -3.46 3.77 -19.59
CA ARG A 240 -2.24 3.17 -19.02
C ARG A 240 -2.32 2.91 -17.51
N PRO A 241 -2.79 3.81 -16.65
CA PRO A 241 -2.95 3.54 -15.22
C PRO A 241 -3.89 2.37 -14.95
N PHE A 242 -5.05 2.34 -15.62
CA PHE A 242 -6.04 1.27 -15.46
C PHE A 242 -5.51 -0.09 -15.92
N TYR A 243 -4.76 -0.16 -17.02
CA TYR A 243 -4.12 -1.41 -17.47
C TYR A 243 -3.06 -1.90 -16.49
N ARG A 244 -2.24 -0.99 -15.95
CA ARG A 244 -1.21 -1.32 -14.97
C ARG A 244 -1.83 -1.85 -13.68
N ASN A 245 -2.86 -1.16 -13.16
CA ASN A 245 -3.56 -1.56 -11.94
C ASN A 245 -4.34 -2.87 -12.14
N SER A 246 -4.98 -3.05 -13.31
CA SER A 246 -5.65 -4.31 -13.67
C SER A 246 -4.68 -5.49 -13.71
N TYR A 247 -3.49 -5.30 -14.29
CA TYR A 247 -2.46 -6.32 -14.32
C TYR A 247 -1.99 -6.69 -12.90
N LYS A 248 -1.71 -5.69 -12.04
CA LYS A 248 -1.35 -5.91 -10.64
C LYS A 248 -2.45 -6.65 -9.89
N ALA A 249 -3.72 -6.22 -10.02
CA ALA A 249 -4.86 -6.82 -9.34
C ALA A 249 -5.05 -8.30 -9.74
N LEU A 250 -4.93 -8.63 -11.02
CA LEU A 250 -5.15 -9.99 -11.52
C LEU A 250 -3.95 -10.92 -11.30
N VAL A 251 -2.73 -10.43 -11.53
CA VAL A 251 -1.52 -11.28 -11.54
C VAL A 251 -0.86 -11.33 -10.16
N THR A 252 -0.79 -10.20 -9.44
CA THR A 252 -0.13 -10.14 -8.13
C THR A 252 -1.08 -10.48 -7.00
N ASN A 253 -2.31 -9.92 -7.03
CA ASN A 253 -3.26 -10.06 -5.93
C ASN A 253 -4.33 -11.13 -6.17
N GLY A 254 -4.42 -11.72 -7.39
CA GLY A 254 -5.39 -12.77 -7.74
C GLY A 254 -6.86 -12.34 -7.63
N ARG A 255 -7.16 -11.05 -7.55
CA ARG A 255 -8.51 -10.48 -7.40
C ARG A 255 -8.79 -9.44 -8.48
N ALA A 256 -9.98 -9.52 -9.07
CA ALA A 256 -10.44 -8.49 -10.02
C ALA A 256 -10.93 -7.26 -9.23
N ASN A 257 -10.47 -6.07 -9.64
CA ASN A 257 -10.91 -4.80 -9.09
C ASN A 257 -11.70 -3.99 -10.15
N MET A 258 -12.18 -2.80 -9.77
CA MET A 258 -12.92 -1.90 -10.66
C MET A 258 -12.11 -1.47 -11.88
N ASP A 259 -10.78 -1.37 -11.78
CA ASP A 259 -9.89 -1.02 -12.89
C ASP A 259 -9.90 -2.08 -14.00
N VAL A 260 -10.04 -3.36 -13.64
CA VAL A 260 -10.19 -4.48 -14.60
C VAL A 260 -11.45 -4.31 -15.42
N LEU A 261 -12.55 -3.91 -14.80
CA LEU A 261 -13.82 -3.68 -15.51
C LEU A 261 -13.71 -2.50 -16.46
N ILE A 262 -13.09 -1.39 -16.03
CA ILE A 262 -12.87 -0.20 -16.84
C ILE A 262 -11.93 -0.52 -18.01
N ALA A 263 -10.82 -1.22 -17.78
CA ALA A 263 -9.87 -1.62 -18.80
C ALA A 263 -10.52 -2.51 -19.87
N LEU A 264 -11.33 -3.50 -19.46
CA LEU A 264 -12.07 -4.37 -20.37
C LEU A 264 -13.12 -3.59 -21.18
N GLY A 265 -13.94 -2.78 -20.49
CA GLY A 265 -15.01 -2.01 -21.11
C GLY A 265 -14.48 -0.99 -22.14
N SER A 266 -13.44 -0.23 -21.77
CA SER A 266 -12.83 0.76 -22.64
C SER A 266 -12.13 0.11 -23.85
N THR A 267 -11.46 -1.03 -23.65
CA THR A 267 -10.82 -1.78 -24.75
C THR A 267 -11.85 -2.34 -25.72
N THR A 268 -12.94 -2.92 -25.20
CA THR A 268 -14.02 -3.44 -26.04
C THR A 268 -14.66 -2.33 -26.87
N ALA A 269 -14.96 -1.18 -26.23
CA ALA A 269 -15.51 -0.03 -26.93
C ALA A 269 -14.56 0.58 -27.98
N TYR A 270 -13.25 0.47 -27.77
CA TYR A 270 -12.25 0.95 -28.73
C TYR A 270 -12.08 0.04 -29.95
N VAL A 271 -12.21 -1.28 -29.75
CA VAL A 271 -12.01 -2.30 -30.82
C VAL A 271 -13.26 -2.50 -31.66
N TYR A 272 -14.45 -2.34 -31.06
CA TYR A 272 -15.75 -2.49 -31.77
C TYR A 272 -16.11 -1.25 -32.59
#